data_2ba249fde672ed41987b731f9d579178
#
_entry.id   2ba249fde672ed41987b731f9d579178
#
_cell.length_a   1.000
_cell.length_b   1.000
_cell.length_c   1.000
_cell.angle_alpha   90.00
_cell.angle_beta   90.00
_cell.angle_gamma   90.00
#
_symmetry.space_group_name_H-M   'P 1'
#
loop_
_entity.id
_entity.type
_entity.pdbx_description
1 polymer ?
#
loop_
_entity_poly.entity_id
_entity_poly.type
_entity_poly.pdbx_seq_one_letter_code
_entity_poly.pdbx_strand_id
1 'polypeptide(L)'
;MALERSNRLDPHNRLLPGRLNLLTMGLYFSGKYEAAAEAATQAVRSHPEYPLPHRWLAAALGQLGRTAEAKEALARAMAVSPASFDMYVRQRVPWHRPQDYAHMLEGLRKAGWDE
;
A
#
# COMPACT_ATOMS: atom_id res chain seq x y z
N MET A 1 -24.13 6.22 5.12
CA MET A 1 -23.67 5.40 4.33
C MET A 1 -23.96 5.45 2.86
N ALA A 2 -24.35 6.59 2.37
CA ALA A 2 -24.51 6.76 0.94
C ALA A 2 -23.20 6.46 0.24
N LEU A 3 -22.09 6.87 0.81
CA LEU A 3 -20.79 6.65 0.21
C LEU A 3 -20.45 5.17 0.10
N GLU A 4 -20.67 4.43 1.17
CA GLU A 4 -20.41 3.00 1.16
C GLU A 4 -21.31 2.29 0.18
N ARG A 5 -22.57 2.70 0.13
CA ARG A 5 -23.49 2.11 -0.80
C ARG A 5 -23.06 2.34 -2.24
N SER A 6 -22.61 3.55 -2.51
CA SER A 6 -22.14 3.89 -3.84
C SER A 6 -20.97 2.98 -4.25
N ASN A 7 -20.03 2.77 -3.35
CA ASN A 7 -18.88 1.92 -3.65
C ASN A 7 -19.29 0.48 -3.88
N ARG A 8 -20.26 -0.01 -3.12
CA ARG A 8 -20.72 -1.37 -3.29
C ARG A 8 -21.49 -1.56 -4.59
N LEU A 9 -22.21 -0.53 -5.00
CA LEU A 9 -22.99 -0.59 -6.23
C LEU A 9 -22.12 -0.48 -7.47
N ASP A 10 -20.92 0.04 -7.32
CA ASP A 10 -20.03 0.22 -8.46
C ASP A 10 -18.64 -0.28 -8.10
N PRO A 11 -18.46 -1.60 -8.07
CA PRO A 11 -17.15 -2.16 -7.68
C PRO A 11 -16.06 -1.87 -8.70
N HIS A 12 -16.41 -1.42 -9.88
CA HIS A 12 -15.43 -1.09 -10.90
C HIS A 12 -15.18 0.42 -11.00
N ASN A 13 -15.66 1.17 -10.04
CA ASN A 13 -15.43 2.60 -9.98
C ASN A 13 -13.94 2.88 -9.96
N ARG A 14 -13.48 3.73 -10.88
CA ARG A 14 -12.07 4.05 -11.00
C ARG A 14 -11.50 4.71 -9.76
N LEU A 15 -12.35 5.41 -9.01
CA LEU A 15 -11.89 6.11 -7.80
C LEU A 15 -11.72 5.18 -6.60
N LEU A 16 -12.29 3.98 -6.66
CA LEU A 16 -12.23 3.09 -5.52
C LEU A 16 -10.81 2.70 -5.12
N PRO A 17 -9.94 2.24 -6.05
CA PRO A 17 -8.58 1.89 -5.62
C PRO A 17 -7.80 3.10 -5.12
N GLY A 18 -8.03 4.28 -5.72
CA GLY A 18 -7.38 5.49 -5.25
C GLY A 18 -7.80 5.87 -3.85
N ARG A 19 -9.10 5.76 -3.57
CA ARG A 19 -9.61 6.06 -2.23
C ARG A 19 -9.07 5.10 -1.19
N LEU A 20 -9.05 3.81 -1.52
CA LEU A 20 -8.50 2.82 -0.61
C LEU A 20 -7.02 3.03 -0.38
N ASN A 21 -6.31 3.45 -1.42
CA ASN A 21 -4.89 3.72 -1.28
C ASN A 21 -4.65 4.91 -0.35
N LEU A 22 -5.42 5.99 -0.50
CA LEU A 22 -5.30 7.15 0.37
C LEU A 22 -5.62 6.79 1.81
N LEU A 23 -6.67 6.00 2.01
CA LEU A 23 -7.02 5.53 3.34
C LEU A 23 -5.89 4.71 3.94
N THR A 24 -5.32 3.81 3.15
CA THR A 24 -4.22 2.98 3.59
C THR A 24 -3.04 3.84 4.03
N MET A 25 -2.68 4.84 3.22
CA MET A 25 -1.58 5.73 3.55
C MET A 25 -1.83 6.46 4.85
N GLY A 26 -3.03 7.01 5.01
CA GLY A 26 -3.37 7.73 6.24
C GLY A 26 -3.28 6.84 7.46
N LEU A 27 -3.81 5.63 7.35
CA LEU A 27 -3.75 4.67 8.45
C LEU A 27 -2.31 4.25 8.76
N TYR A 28 -1.52 4.04 7.71
CA TYR A 28 -0.13 3.65 7.89
C TYR A 28 0.64 4.74 8.63
N PHE A 29 0.51 6.00 8.17
CA PHE A 29 1.23 7.10 8.79
C PHE A 29 0.74 7.41 10.20
N SER A 30 -0.47 6.99 10.53
CA SER A 30 -1.01 7.12 11.89
C SER A 30 -0.60 5.97 12.79
N GLY A 31 0.14 5.00 12.27
CA GLY A 31 0.57 3.84 13.05
C GLY A 31 -0.49 2.76 13.19
N LYS A 32 -1.60 2.87 12.47
CA LYS A 32 -2.68 1.89 12.52
C LYS A 32 -2.46 0.83 11.44
N TYR A 33 -1.44 0.03 11.65
CA TYR A 33 -0.97 -0.88 10.60
C TYR A 33 -1.95 -2.00 10.30
N GLU A 34 -2.69 -2.48 11.30
CA GLU A 34 -3.68 -3.53 11.07
C GLU A 34 -4.76 -3.02 10.13
N ALA A 35 -5.32 -1.85 10.42
CA ALA A 35 -6.36 -1.26 9.58
C ALA A 35 -5.80 -0.91 8.20
N ALA A 36 -4.55 -0.45 8.15
CA ALA A 36 -3.90 -0.14 6.88
C ALA A 36 -3.79 -1.40 6.01
N ALA A 37 -3.39 -2.52 6.61
CA ALA A 37 -3.28 -3.77 5.87
C ALA A 37 -4.64 -4.23 5.35
N GLU A 38 -5.70 -4.04 6.14
CA GLU A 38 -7.04 -4.41 5.70
C GLU A 38 -7.49 -3.58 4.51
N ALA A 39 -7.28 -2.26 4.58
CA ALA A 39 -7.66 -1.39 3.48
C ALA A 39 -6.87 -1.71 2.22
N ALA A 40 -5.58 -1.95 2.37
CA ALA A 40 -4.74 -2.31 1.23
C ALA A 40 -5.16 -3.65 0.62
N THR A 41 -5.53 -4.61 1.47
CA THR A 41 -5.99 -5.91 1.00
C THR A 41 -7.25 -5.77 0.15
N GLN A 42 -8.18 -4.92 0.58
CA GLN A 42 -9.39 -4.67 -0.22
C GLN A 42 -9.04 -4.07 -1.57
N ALA A 43 -8.11 -3.13 -1.60
CA ALA A 43 -7.71 -2.51 -2.85
C ALA A 43 -7.04 -3.53 -3.78
N VAL A 44 -6.19 -4.39 -3.23
CA VAL A 44 -5.51 -5.41 -4.02
C VAL A 44 -6.50 -6.40 -4.60
N ARG A 45 -7.50 -6.80 -3.82
CA ARG A 45 -8.50 -7.74 -4.29
C ARG A 45 -9.39 -7.15 -5.37
N SER A 46 -9.73 -5.88 -5.22
CA SER A 46 -10.59 -5.22 -6.19
C SER A 46 -9.87 -4.89 -7.48
N HIS A 47 -8.61 -4.48 -7.38
CA HIS A 47 -7.83 -4.03 -8.54
C HIS A 47 -6.39 -4.52 -8.41
N PRO A 48 -6.17 -5.82 -8.65
CA PRO A 48 -4.83 -6.39 -8.42
C PRO A 48 -3.74 -5.81 -9.31
N GLU A 49 -4.11 -5.20 -10.43
CA GLU A 49 -3.13 -4.59 -11.34
C GLU A 49 -2.71 -3.18 -10.90
N TYR A 50 -3.39 -2.59 -9.93
CA TYR A 50 -3.04 -1.26 -9.45
C TYR A 50 -1.85 -1.40 -8.49
N PRO A 51 -0.69 -0.77 -8.79
CA PRO A 51 0.53 -1.10 -8.06
C PRO A 51 0.64 -0.53 -6.65
N LEU A 52 0.04 0.64 -6.38
CA LEU A 52 0.30 1.32 -5.13
C LEU A 52 -0.13 0.56 -3.87
N PRO A 53 -1.33 -0.05 -3.84
CA PRO A 53 -1.74 -0.77 -2.63
C PRO A 53 -0.84 -1.95 -2.27
N HIS A 54 -0.24 -2.59 -3.27
CA HIS A 54 0.68 -3.70 -2.99
C HIS A 54 1.86 -3.23 -2.14
N ARG A 55 2.40 -2.06 -2.47
CA ARG A 55 3.53 -1.51 -1.73
C ARG A 55 3.13 -1.18 -0.29
N TRP A 56 1.99 -0.53 -0.12
CA TRP A 56 1.54 -0.16 1.22
C TRP A 56 1.16 -1.38 2.04
N LEU A 57 0.61 -2.41 1.40
CA LEU A 57 0.31 -3.65 2.08
C LEU A 57 1.59 -4.29 2.60
N ALA A 58 2.63 -4.32 1.78
CA ALA A 58 3.91 -4.87 2.20
C ALA A 58 4.46 -4.09 3.39
N ALA A 59 4.40 -2.76 3.33
CA ALA A 59 4.92 -1.93 4.41
C ALA A 59 4.15 -2.15 5.70
N ALA A 60 2.82 -2.20 5.63
CA ALA A 60 1.99 -2.38 6.81
C ALA A 60 2.21 -3.75 7.44
N LEU A 61 2.27 -4.80 6.61
CA LEU A 61 2.52 -6.14 7.11
C LEU A 61 3.91 -6.26 7.72
N GLY A 62 4.88 -5.56 7.14
CA GLY A 62 6.22 -5.52 7.71
C GLY A 62 6.24 -4.92 9.09
N GLN A 63 5.51 -3.81 9.29
CA GLN A 63 5.42 -3.18 10.59
C GLN A 63 4.73 -4.08 11.61
N LEU A 64 3.78 -4.90 11.16
CA LEU A 64 3.07 -5.83 12.04
C LEU A 64 3.88 -7.08 12.36
N GLY A 65 5.01 -7.28 11.70
CA GLY A 65 5.81 -8.47 11.91
C GLY A 65 5.30 -9.71 11.21
N ARG A 66 4.35 -9.58 10.30
CA ARG A 66 3.83 -10.69 9.51
C ARG A 66 4.76 -10.93 8.32
N THR A 67 5.91 -11.48 8.60
CA THR A 67 7.02 -11.51 7.66
C THR A 67 6.71 -12.27 6.37
N ALA A 68 6.08 -13.43 6.47
CA ALA A 68 5.80 -14.23 5.28
C ALA A 68 4.82 -13.52 4.35
N GLU A 69 3.75 -12.96 4.92
CA GLU A 69 2.78 -12.23 4.13
C GLU A 69 3.39 -10.96 3.56
N ALA A 70 4.22 -10.30 4.35
CA ALA A 70 4.86 -9.05 3.92
C ALA A 70 5.80 -9.31 2.74
N LYS A 71 6.56 -10.38 2.77
CA LYS A 71 7.45 -10.72 1.68
C LYS A 71 6.68 -11.00 0.40
N GLU A 72 5.57 -11.69 0.51
CA GLU A 72 4.74 -11.98 -0.65
C GLU A 72 4.17 -10.70 -1.24
N ALA A 73 3.66 -9.82 -0.39
CA ALA A 73 3.13 -8.54 -0.85
C ALA A 73 4.20 -7.69 -1.50
N LEU A 74 5.41 -7.70 -0.94
CA LEU A 74 6.52 -6.96 -1.49
C LEU A 74 6.89 -7.47 -2.88
N ALA A 75 6.93 -8.79 -3.04
CA ALA A 75 7.23 -9.39 -4.34
C ALA A 75 6.21 -8.98 -5.38
N ARG A 76 4.93 -8.95 -5.00
CA ARG A 76 3.88 -8.52 -5.91
C ARG A 76 3.99 -7.06 -6.25
N ALA A 77 4.34 -6.21 -5.27
CA ALA A 77 4.51 -4.79 -5.52
C ALA A 77 5.57 -4.55 -6.56
N MET A 78 6.65 -5.30 -6.50
CA MET A 78 7.73 -5.16 -7.46
C MET A 78 7.37 -5.75 -8.82
N ALA A 79 6.58 -6.82 -8.83
CA ALA A 79 6.22 -7.50 -10.07
C ALA A 79 5.13 -6.78 -10.85
N VAL A 80 4.15 -6.18 -10.15
CA VAL A 80 3.02 -5.54 -10.82
C VAL A 80 3.48 -4.35 -11.65
N SER A 81 4.40 -3.55 -11.10
CA SER A 81 4.93 -2.42 -11.85
C SER A 81 6.32 -2.07 -11.32
N PRO A 82 7.36 -2.69 -11.89
CA PRO A 82 8.73 -2.38 -11.46
C PRO A 82 9.06 -0.89 -11.59
N ALA A 83 8.56 -0.24 -12.63
CA ALA A 83 8.83 1.18 -12.82
C ALA A 83 8.20 2.02 -11.72
N SER A 84 6.97 1.69 -11.31
CA SER A 84 6.30 2.41 -10.24
C SER A 84 7.04 2.22 -8.91
N PHE A 85 7.41 0.98 -8.64
CA PHE A 85 8.15 0.70 -7.41
C PHE A 85 9.47 1.49 -7.38
N ASP A 86 10.18 1.47 -8.49
CA ASP A 86 11.45 2.18 -8.58
C ASP A 86 11.26 3.67 -8.34
N MET A 87 10.25 4.27 -8.99
CA MET A 87 10.00 5.70 -8.87
C MET A 87 9.67 6.11 -7.44
N TYR A 88 8.79 5.38 -6.78
CA TYR A 88 8.30 5.79 -5.46
C TYR A 88 9.22 5.35 -4.33
N VAL A 89 10.01 4.31 -4.53
CA VAL A 89 10.84 3.78 -3.45
C VAL A 89 12.30 4.21 -3.61
N ARG A 90 12.87 4.04 -4.80
CA ARG A 90 14.28 4.35 -5.01
C ARG A 90 14.53 5.80 -5.35
N GLN A 91 13.67 6.41 -6.16
CA GLN A 91 13.92 7.75 -6.67
C GLN A 91 13.34 8.85 -5.79
N ARG A 92 12.59 8.47 -4.77
CA ARG A 92 12.10 9.43 -3.78
C ARG A 92 11.30 10.55 -4.42
N VAL A 93 10.16 10.20 -4.97
CA VAL A 93 9.29 11.20 -5.60
C VAL A 93 9.08 12.37 -4.64
N PRO A 94 9.25 13.62 -5.10
CA PRO A 94 9.35 14.77 -4.18
C PRO A 94 8.11 15.11 -3.39
N TRP A 95 6.96 14.53 -3.72
CA TRP A 95 5.75 14.86 -3.00
C TRP A 95 5.69 14.28 -1.59
N HIS A 96 6.60 13.37 -1.25
CA HIS A 96 6.69 12.81 0.09
C HIS A 96 7.53 13.69 0.99
N ARG A 97 7.08 13.89 2.22
CA ARG A 97 7.93 14.50 3.21
C ARG A 97 9.03 13.51 3.59
N PRO A 98 10.21 14.00 3.99
CA PRO A 98 11.30 13.07 4.32
C PRO A 98 10.96 12.07 5.40
N GLN A 99 10.23 12.48 6.44
CA GLN A 99 9.87 11.56 7.51
C GLN A 99 8.85 10.54 7.06
N ASP A 100 7.94 10.90 6.15
CA ASP A 100 6.98 9.96 5.61
C ASP A 100 7.67 8.92 4.72
N TYR A 101 8.62 9.38 3.94
CA TYR A 101 9.40 8.48 3.10
C TYR A 101 10.18 7.47 3.95
N ALA A 102 10.81 7.96 5.02
CA ALA A 102 11.56 7.09 5.93
C ALA A 102 10.65 6.07 6.61
N HIS A 103 9.45 6.48 6.98
CA HIS A 103 8.47 5.61 7.61
C HIS A 103 8.04 4.49 6.65
N MET A 104 7.82 4.85 5.38
CA MET A 104 7.48 3.86 4.36
C MET A 104 8.62 2.86 4.18
N LEU A 105 9.84 3.37 4.07
CA LEU A 105 11.00 2.50 3.89
C LEU A 105 11.19 1.55 5.07
N GLU A 106 10.93 2.02 6.28
CA GLU A 106 11.04 1.18 7.45
C GLU A 106 10.15 -0.04 7.33
N GLY A 107 8.89 0.17 6.94
CA GLY A 107 7.96 -0.94 6.76
C GLY A 107 8.39 -1.89 5.66
N LEU A 108 8.85 -1.33 4.54
CA LEU A 108 9.30 -2.17 3.43
C LEU A 108 10.54 -2.99 3.79
N ARG A 109 11.45 -2.42 4.56
CA ARG A 109 12.62 -3.15 5.00
C ARG A 109 12.24 -4.28 5.95
N LYS A 110 11.26 -4.06 6.81
CA LYS A 110 10.74 -5.12 7.66
C LYS A 110 10.07 -6.22 6.85
N ALA A 111 9.57 -5.87 5.67
CA ALA A 111 8.99 -6.86 4.76
C ALA A 111 10.05 -7.63 3.98
N GLY A 112 11.31 -7.21 4.05
CA GLY A 112 12.38 -7.91 3.38
C GLY A 112 13.07 -7.14 2.28
N TRP A 113 12.65 -5.90 2.03
CA TRP A 113 13.33 -5.06 1.04
C TRP A 113 14.66 -4.62 1.60
N ASP A 114 15.71 -4.83 0.85
CA ASP A 114 17.05 -4.64 1.39
C ASP A 114 17.92 -3.68 0.59
N GLU A 115 17.32 -2.84 -0.20
CA GLU A 115 18.11 -1.89 -0.96
C GLU A 115 18.15 -0.47 -0.36
#